data_a921725fa4a2c440c71eac5de15df9d0
#
_entry.id   a921725fa4a2c440c71eac5de15df9d0
#
_cell.length_a   1.000
_cell.length_b   1.000
_cell.length_c   1.000
_cell.angle_alpha   90.00
_cell.angle_beta   90.00
_cell.angle_gamma   90.00
#
_symmetry.space_group_name_H-M   'P 1'
#
loop_
_entity.id
_entity.type
_entity.pdbx_description
1 polymer ?
#
loop_
_entity_poly.entity_id
_entity_poly.type
_entity_poly.pdbx_seq_one_letter_code
_entity_poly.pdbx_strand_id
1 'polypeptide(L)'
;MENKGRLFVVSTPIGNLEDITLRALRILKEVDFILSENPRKTLRLLNHYEIRKPVFPFFQRTDEKRIVAYLERVKNGERCALVVEAGTPGISDPGEEVIKRAIEMGIEIIPVPGPSALTTALSVAGAPTGKGFIFLGFPPHKKKRKEFFKNLKNYDKTIVIYESPYRLKKTLKEIAEVDENFNVALMKEMTKIYEKFYRGRAGDIAKIFDQMEDIKGEWTIVLWRG
;
A
#
# COMPACT_ATOMS: atom_id res chain seq x y z
N MET A 1 -31.71 -7.25 18.66
CA MET A 1 -30.63 -6.38 18.11
C MET A 1 -30.61 -6.63 16.61
N GLU A 2 -30.93 -5.64 15.79
CA GLU A 2 -30.80 -5.76 14.34
C GLU A 2 -29.36 -6.13 14.01
N ASN A 3 -29.18 -7.18 13.23
CA ASN A 3 -27.89 -7.64 12.76
C ASN A 3 -27.39 -6.63 11.72
N LYS A 4 -26.80 -5.51 12.18
CA LYS A 4 -26.22 -4.51 11.28
C LYS A 4 -25.01 -5.11 10.59
N GLY A 5 -25.03 -5.11 9.27
CA GLY A 5 -23.88 -5.52 8.49
C GLY A 5 -22.67 -4.61 8.74
N ARG A 6 -21.48 -5.11 8.44
CA ARG A 6 -20.20 -4.41 8.71
C ARG A 6 -19.25 -4.54 7.54
N LEU A 7 -18.50 -3.48 7.29
CA LEU A 7 -17.39 -3.49 6.37
C LEU A 7 -16.08 -3.66 7.16
N PHE A 8 -15.39 -4.79 6.94
CA PHE A 8 -14.07 -5.06 7.52
C PHE A 8 -12.98 -4.64 6.54
N VAL A 9 -12.16 -3.67 6.90
CA VAL A 9 -10.99 -3.25 6.11
C VAL A 9 -9.81 -4.12 6.54
N VAL A 10 -9.49 -5.13 5.70
CA VAL A 10 -8.56 -6.21 6.07
C VAL A 10 -7.23 -6.05 5.37
N SER A 11 -6.17 -5.84 6.16
CA SER A 11 -4.79 -5.85 5.64
C SER A 11 -4.38 -7.26 5.24
N THR A 12 -3.76 -7.38 4.06
CA THR A 12 -3.28 -8.65 3.48
C THR A 12 -1.75 -8.63 3.31
N PRO A 13 -1.11 -9.79 3.16
CA PRO A 13 0.34 -9.88 2.97
C PRO A 13 0.87 -9.01 1.84
N ILE A 14 2.06 -8.45 2.03
CA ILE A 14 2.76 -7.64 1.02
C ILE A 14 3.74 -8.47 0.17
N GLY A 15 3.94 -9.73 0.53
CA GLY A 15 4.86 -10.62 -0.20
C GLY A 15 4.94 -12.03 0.37
N ASN A 16 4.91 -12.15 1.70
CA ASN A 16 4.95 -13.44 2.40
C ASN A 16 3.57 -13.75 2.99
N LEU A 17 3.00 -14.90 2.64
CA LEU A 17 1.67 -15.29 3.12
C LEU A 17 1.62 -15.43 4.65
N GLU A 18 2.72 -15.77 5.31
CA GLU A 18 2.82 -15.92 6.77
C GLU A 18 2.62 -14.59 7.52
N ASP A 19 2.74 -13.45 6.84
CA ASP A 19 2.51 -12.12 7.46
C ASP A 19 1.03 -11.84 7.73
N ILE A 20 0.10 -12.68 7.30
CA ILE A 20 -1.32 -12.49 7.58
C ILE A 20 -1.61 -12.68 9.06
N THR A 21 -2.45 -11.83 9.63
CA THR A 21 -2.82 -11.98 11.04
C THR A 21 -3.89 -13.05 11.24
N LEU A 22 -3.87 -13.72 12.41
CA LEU A 22 -4.91 -14.68 12.80
C LEU A 22 -6.30 -14.07 12.78
N ARG A 23 -6.42 -12.77 13.14
CA ARG A 23 -7.67 -12.03 13.09
C ARG A 23 -8.14 -11.84 11.64
N ALA A 24 -7.24 -11.53 10.71
CA ALA A 24 -7.59 -11.41 9.29
C ALA A 24 -8.12 -12.75 8.75
N LEU A 25 -7.47 -13.86 9.03
CA LEU A 25 -7.93 -15.19 8.63
C LEU A 25 -9.31 -15.51 9.20
N ARG A 26 -9.55 -15.24 10.48
CA ARG A 26 -10.85 -15.45 11.11
C ARG A 26 -11.95 -14.59 10.43
N ILE A 27 -11.70 -13.30 10.23
CA ILE A 27 -12.66 -12.40 9.57
C ILE A 27 -12.96 -12.85 8.13
N LEU A 28 -11.94 -13.22 7.34
CA LEU A 28 -12.13 -13.72 5.97
C LEU A 28 -12.96 -15.03 5.93
N LYS A 29 -12.90 -15.86 6.98
CA LYS A 29 -13.77 -17.05 7.14
C LYS A 29 -15.20 -16.71 7.54
N GLU A 30 -15.42 -15.61 8.26
CA GLU A 30 -16.71 -15.26 8.85
C GLU A 30 -17.57 -14.33 7.97
N VAL A 31 -17.01 -13.55 7.06
CA VAL A 31 -17.77 -12.61 6.21
C VAL A 31 -18.59 -13.35 5.16
N ASP A 32 -19.64 -12.70 4.65
CA ASP A 32 -20.51 -13.26 3.62
C ASP A 32 -19.88 -13.16 2.24
N PHE A 33 -19.14 -12.08 1.98
CA PHE A 33 -18.40 -11.87 0.74
C PHE A 33 -17.19 -10.95 0.92
N ILE A 34 -16.33 -10.92 -0.11
CA ILE A 34 -15.11 -10.14 -0.13
C ILE A 34 -15.12 -9.22 -1.35
N LEU A 35 -14.87 -7.93 -1.14
CA LEU A 35 -14.54 -6.97 -2.19
C LEU A 35 -13.02 -6.96 -2.37
N SER A 36 -12.56 -7.15 -3.60
CA SER A 36 -11.14 -7.28 -3.91
C SER A 36 -10.74 -6.42 -5.10
N GLU A 37 -9.63 -5.69 -4.96
CA GLU A 37 -8.98 -4.99 -6.07
C GLU A 37 -8.43 -5.98 -7.11
N ASN A 38 -7.86 -7.09 -6.66
CA ASN A 38 -7.33 -8.14 -7.52
C ASN A 38 -7.86 -9.53 -7.12
N PRO A 39 -9.02 -9.96 -7.66
CA PRO A 39 -9.62 -11.23 -7.31
C PRO A 39 -8.70 -12.45 -7.48
N ARG A 40 -7.84 -12.44 -8.50
CA ARG A 40 -6.89 -13.54 -8.73
C ARG A 40 -5.90 -13.69 -7.58
N LYS A 41 -5.31 -12.58 -7.13
CA LYS A 41 -4.39 -12.59 -5.97
C LYS A 41 -5.14 -12.94 -4.68
N THR A 42 -6.32 -12.39 -4.46
CA THR A 42 -7.17 -12.73 -3.31
C THR A 42 -7.53 -14.20 -3.29
N LEU A 43 -7.95 -14.78 -4.40
CA LEU A 43 -8.28 -16.21 -4.47
C LEU A 43 -7.05 -17.10 -4.18
N ARG A 44 -5.84 -16.69 -4.59
CA ARG A 44 -4.61 -17.43 -4.22
C ARG A 44 -4.38 -17.43 -2.72
N LEU A 45 -4.56 -16.28 -2.06
CA LEU A 45 -4.49 -16.15 -0.60
C LEU A 45 -5.55 -17.04 0.08
N LEU A 46 -6.80 -16.92 -0.33
CA LEU A 46 -7.92 -17.68 0.24
C LEU A 46 -7.72 -19.21 0.08
N ASN A 47 -7.30 -19.65 -1.09
CA ASN A 47 -7.03 -21.07 -1.36
C ASN A 47 -5.89 -21.61 -0.49
N HIS A 48 -4.84 -20.83 -0.27
CA HIS A 48 -3.73 -21.22 0.60
C HIS A 48 -4.18 -21.50 2.05
N TYR A 49 -5.18 -20.74 2.53
CA TYR A 49 -5.74 -20.89 3.88
C TYR A 49 -7.08 -21.66 3.90
N GLU A 50 -7.41 -22.35 2.81
CA GLU A 50 -8.63 -23.17 2.68
C GLU A 50 -9.93 -22.39 2.97
N ILE A 51 -9.96 -21.10 2.58
CA ILE A 51 -11.12 -20.21 2.74
C ILE A 51 -11.90 -20.19 1.43
N ARG A 52 -13.21 -20.46 1.51
CA ARG A 52 -14.12 -20.40 0.35
C ARG A 52 -15.17 -19.34 0.58
N LYS A 53 -15.03 -18.19 -0.13
CA LYS A 53 -15.95 -17.05 -0.06
C LYS A 53 -16.17 -16.45 -1.44
N PRO A 54 -17.35 -15.89 -1.72
CA PRO A 54 -17.59 -15.10 -2.91
C PRO A 54 -16.65 -13.89 -2.93
N VAL A 55 -15.95 -13.68 -4.05
CA VAL A 55 -15.03 -12.55 -4.26
C VAL A 55 -15.56 -11.70 -5.41
N PHE A 56 -15.82 -10.43 -5.14
CA PHE A 56 -16.30 -9.48 -6.14
C PHE A 56 -15.23 -8.42 -6.42
N PRO A 57 -14.99 -8.08 -7.70
CA PRO A 57 -13.99 -7.09 -8.05
C PRO A 57 -14.46 -5.67 -7.80
N PHE A 58 -13.52 -4.81 -7.36
CA PHE A 58 -13.62 -3.37 -7.50
C PHE A 58 -12.28 -2.83 -8.03
N PHE A 59 -12.31 -1.78 -8.83
CA PHE A 59 -11.13 -1.18 -9.45
C PHE A 59 -11.23 0.34 -9.34
N GLN A 60 -10.14 1.05 -9.54
CA GLN A 60 -10.07 2.52 -9.52
C GLN A 60 -11.11 3.22 -10.42
N ARG A 61 -11.68 2.50 -11.42
CA ARG A 61 -12.72 2.99 -12.34
C ARG A 61 -14.00 2.15 -12.25
N THR A 62 -14.22 1.46 -11.16
CA THR A 62 -15.48 0.74 -10.98
C THR A 62 -16.62 1.75 -10.94
N ASP A 63 -17.69 1.47 -11.68
CA ASP A 63 -18.89 2.28 -11.67
C ASP A 63 -19.39 2.44 -10.23
N GLU A 64 -19.59 3.68 -9.82
CA GLU A 64 -20.09 4.04 -8.49
C GLU A 64 -21.36 3.26 -8.12
N LYS A 65 -22.27 3.05 -9.08
CA LYS A 65 -23.50 2.26 -8.90
C LYS A 65 -23.19 0.84 -8.41
N ARG A 66 -22.10 0.25 -8.90
CA ARG A 66 -21.70 -1.11 -8.52
C ARG A 66 -21.14 -1.15 -7.10
N ILE A 67 -20.37 -0.15 -6.70
CA ILE A 67 -19.87 -0.01 -5.31
C ILE A 67 -21.06 0.16 -4.37
N VAL A 68 -21.99 1.06 -4.71
CA VAL A 68 -23.21 1.28 -3.93
C VAL A 68 -24.03 -0.01 -3.79
N ALA A 69 -24.22 -0.77 -4.87
CA ALA A 69 -24.95 -2.04 -4.81
C ALA A 69 -24.32 -3.06 -3.85
N TYR A 70 -23.00 -3.14 -3.77
CA TYR A 70 -22.33 -3.99 -2.76
C TYR A 70 -22.52 -3.46 -1.34
N LEU A 71 -22.43 -2.14 -1.16
CA LEU A 71 -22.58 -1.52 0.15
C LEU A 71 -24.04 -1.57 0.66
N GLU A 72 -25.05 -1.54 -0.24
CA GLU A 72 -26.44 -1.78 0.14
C GLU A 72 -26.65 -3.19 0.73
N ARG A 73 -25.96 -4.21 0.21
CA ARG A 73 -25.99 -5.56 0.84
C ARG A 73 -25.47 -5.51 2.26
N VAL A 74 -24.37 -4.77 2.49
CA VAL A 74 -23.81 -4.59 3.85
C VAL A 74 -24.78 -3.84 4.74
N LYS A 75 -25.40 -2.77 4.25
CA LYS A 75 -26.42 -2.01 4.99
C LYS A 75 -27.61 -2.86 5.39
N ASN A 76 -27.98 -3.85 4.55
CA ASN A 76 -29.05 -4.81 4.79
C ASN A 76 -28.64 -6.02 5.66
N GLY A 77 -27.46 -5.98 6.30
CA GLY A 77 -27.06 -6.94 7.32
C GLY A 77 -25.93 -7.90 6.92
N GLU A 78 -25.47 -7.93 5.64
CA GLU A 78 -24.36 -8.77 5.25
C GLU A 78 -23.02 -8.23 5.77
N ARG A 79 -22.07 -9.12 6.03
CA ARG A 79 -20.69 -8.81 6.45
C ARG A 79 -19.77 -8.86 5.24
N CYS A 80 -19.02 -7.81 5.00
CA CYS A 80 -18.12 -7.70 3.87
C CYS A 80 -16.68 -7.46 4.33
N ALA A 81 -15.70 -8.14 3.73
CA ALA A 81 -14.29 -7.78 3.84
C ALA A 81 -13.85 -7.00 2.60
N LEU A 82 -13.18 -5.88 2.81
CA LEU A 82 -12.47 -5.12 1.78
C LEU A 82 -10.99 -5.50 1.83
N VAL A 83 -10.46 -6.00 0.72
CA VAL A 83 -9.04 -6.31 0.56
C VAL A 83 -8.49 -5.68 -0.73
N VAL A 84 -7.24 -5.28 -0.71
CA VAL A 84 -6.52 -4.76 -1.89
C VAL A 84 -5.48 -5.78 -2.37
N GLU A 85 -4.76 -5.45 -3.42
CA GLU A 85 -3.79 -6.37 -4.02
C GLU A 85 -2.72 -6.83 -3.01
N ALA A 86 -2.25 -5.91 -2.13
CA ALA A 86 -1.27 -6.18 -1.09
C ALA A 86 -1.31 -5.06 -0.02
N GLY A 87 -1.15 -5.41 1.23
CA GLY A 87 -1.08 -4.45 2.33
C GLY A 87 -2.43 -3.99 2.87
N THR A 88 -2.47 -2.76 3.36
CA THR A 88 -3.61 -2.18 4.08
C THR A 88 -4.47 -1.34 3.13
N PRO A 89 -5.77 -1.66 2.95
CA PRO A 89 -6.67 -0.89 2.09
C PRO A 89 -6.79 0.58 2.52
N GLY A 90 -6.91 1.47 1.52
CA GLY A 90 -6.98 2.92 1.72
C GLY A 90 -5.63 3.62 1.79
N ILE A 91 -4.52 2.89 1.56
CA ILE A 91 -3.17 3.47 1.54
C ILE A 91 -2.56 3.34 0.13
N SER A 92 -2.76 4.36 -0.69
CA SER A 92 -2.29 4.42 -2.09
C SER A 92 -2.93 3.39 -3.02
N ASP A 93 -4.17 3.05 -2.77
CA ASP A 93 -4.98 2.08 -3.52
C ASP A 93 -6.45 2.56 -3.64
N PRO A 94 -7.28 1.91 -4.49
CA PRO A 94 -8.67 2.32 -4.69
C PRO A 94 -9.62 1.99 -3.53
N GLY A 95 -9.15 1.38 -2.45
CA GLY A 95 -9.97 1.06 -1.26
C GLY A 95 -10.53 2.30 -0.58
N GLU A 96 -9.83 3.44 -0.72
CA GLU A 96 -10.27 4.74 -0.18
C GLU A 96 -11.71 5.08 -0.62
N GLU A 97 -12.04 4.90 -1.90
CA GLU A 97 -13.36 5.24 -2.43
C GLU A 97 -14.48 4.36 -1.84
N VAL A 98 -14.21 3.08 -1.66
CA VAL A 98 -15.17 2.14 -1.03
C VAL A 98 -15.40 2.53 0.43
N ILE A 99 -14.32 2.84 1.16
CA ILE A 99 -14.37 3.26 2.57
C ILE A 99 -15.16 4.56 2.71
N LYS A 100 -14.85 5.56 1.88
CA LYS A 100 -15.55 6.85 1.86
C LYS A 100 -17.05 6.67 1.65
N ARG A 101 -17.44 5.88 0.64
CA ARG A 101 -18.85 5.64 0.34
C ARG A 101 -19.56 4.87 1.47
N ALA A 102 -18.88 3.91 2.10
CA ALA A 102 -19.43 3.19 3.25
C ALA A 102 -19.71 4.14 4.43
N ILE A 103 -18.82 5.11 4.69
CA ILE A 103 -19.02 6.16 5.72
C ILE A 103 -20.26 7.00 5.38
N GLU A 104 -20.39 7.47 4.14
CA GLU A 104 -21.53 8.28 3.68
C GLU A 104 -22.86 7.52 3.81
N MET A 105 -22.84 6.20 3.67
CA MET A 105 -24.03 5.34 3.84
C MET A 105 -24.30 4.94 5.30
N GLY A 106 -23.48 5.38 6.26
CA GLY A 106 -23.63 5.06 7.69
C GLY A 106 -23.30 3.61 8.05
N ILE A 107 -22.49 2.92 7.23
CA ILE A 107 -22.04 1.54 7.47
C ILE A 107 -20.93 1.54 8.53
N GLU A 108 -21.04 0.63 9.51
CA GLU A 108 -19.99 0.42 10.51
C GLU A 108 -18.73 -0.16 9.85
N ILE A 109 -17.59 0.53 10.01
CA ILE A 109 -16.29 0.11 9.45
C ILE A 109 -15.40 -0.42 10.57
N ILE A 110 -14.90 -1.63 10.39
CA ILE A 110 -14.04 -2.31 11.35
C ILE A 110 -12.65 -2.47 10.77
N PRO A 111 -11.61 -1.83 11.32
CA PRO A 111 -10.24 -2.04 10.90
C PRO A 111 -9.74 -3.42 11.37
N VAL A 112 -9.08 -4.13 10.47
CA VAL A 112 -8.35 -5.37 10.75
C VAL A 112 -6.88 -5.11 10.40
N PRO A 113 -6.06 -4.64 11.37
CA PRO A 113 -4.68 -4.25 11.13
C PRO A 113 -3.81 -5.43 10.69
N GLY A 114 -2.75 -5.14 9.98
CA GLY A 114 -1.81 -6.12 9.49
C GLY A 114 -0.69 -5.50 8.65
N PRO A 115 -0.12 -6.23 7.69
CA PRO A 115 1.01 -5.78 6.89
C PRO A 115 0.74 -4.48 6.13
N SER A 116 1.78 -3.63 6.06
CA SER A 116 1.79 -2.42 5.22
C SER A 116 3.23 -2.11 4.80
N ALA A 117 3.47 -1.95 3.51
CA ALA A 117 4.79 -1.62 3.00
C ALA A 117 5.34 -0.30 3.57
N LEU A 118 4.46 0.67 3.86
CA LEU A 118 4.82 1.94 4.49
C LEU A 118 5.46 1.73 5.88
N THR A 119 4.76 1.05 6.77
CA THR A 119 5.25 0.83 8.14
C THR A 119 6.42 -0.16 8.19
N THR A 120 6.40 -1.19 7.35
CA THR A 120 7.51 -2.14 7.21
C THR A 120 8.78 -1.43 6.76
N ALA A 121 8.70 -0.54 5.75
CA ALA A 121 9.86 0.23 5.30
C ALA A 121 10.41 1.13 6.41
N LEU A 122 9.57 1.87 7.12
CA LEU A 122 9.99 2.74 8.22
C LEU A 122 10.66 1.98 9.36
N SER A 123 10.17 0.77 9.70
CA SER A 123 10.72 -0.03 10.80
C SER A 123 12.16 -0.50 10.58
N VAL A 124 12.59 -0.60 9.31
CA VAL A 124 13.92 -1.08 8.93
C VAL A 124 14.81 -0.02 8.28
N ALA A 125 14.29 1.18 8.01
CA ALA A 125 15.04 2.25 7.35
C ALA A 125 16.19 2.80 8.20
N GLY A 126 16.04 2.83 9.53
CA GLY A 126 16.95 3.54 10.43
C GLY A 126 16.77 5.07 10.33
N ALA A 127 15.65 5.53 9.79
CA ALA A 127 15.32 6.94 9.64
C ALA A 127 14.70 7.53 10.93
N PRO A 128 14.94 8.81 11.25
CA PRO A 128 14.35 9.46 12.40
C PRO A 128 12.85 9.66 12.22
N THR A 129 12.03 9.09 13.08
CA THR A 129 10.56 9.21 13.05
C THR A 129 9.98 10.03 14.22
N GLY A 130 10.82 10.47 15.16
CA GLY A 130 10.38 11.21 16.35
C GLY A 130 9.64 12.53 16.06
N LYS A 131 9.94 13.20 14.94
CA LYS A 131 9.21 14.37 14.45
C LYS A 131 8.03 14.01 13.53
N GLY A 132 7.71 12.73 13.38
CA GLY A 132 6.76 12.22 12.41
C GLY A 132 7.40 11.93 11.06
N PHE A 133 6.58 11.45 10.13
CA PHE A 133 6.97 11.17 8.74
C PHE A 133 5.88 11.65 7.78
N ILE A 134 6.22 11.71 6.50
CA ILE A 134 5.31 12.08 5.42
C ILE A 134 5.30 10.95 4.39
N PHE A 135 4.14 10.43 4.07
CA PHE A 135 3.94 9.48 2.99
C PHE A 135 3.40 10.21 1.76
N LEU A 136 4.11 10.12 0.66
CA LEU A 136 3.78 10.82 -0.59
C LEU A 136 3.21 9.90 -1.68
N GLY A 137 3.09 8.58 -1.41
CA GLY A 137 2.63 7.62 -2.41
C GLY A 137 3.58 7.53 -3.61
N PHE A 138 3.01 7.35 -4.81
CA PHE A 138 3.79 7.29 -6.06
C PHE A 138 4.00 8.70 -6.63
N PRO A 139 5.24 9.08 -7.02
CA PRO A 139 5.50 10.32 -7.72
C PRO A 139 4.69 10.43 -9.02
N PRO A 140 4.23 11.64 -9.40
CA PRO A 140 3.52 11.85 -10.65
C PRO A 140 4.30 11.38 -11.88
N HIS A 141 3.62 10.88 -12.92
CA HIS A 141 4.27 10.39 -14.14
C HIS A 141 4.91 11.53 -14.97
N LYS A 142 4.19 12.62 -15.22
CA LYS A 142 4.62 13.75 -16.08
C LYS A 142 4.25 15.09 -15.46
N LYS A 143 2.96 15.44 -15.49
CA LYS A 143 2.45 16.70 -14.95
C LYS A 143 2.75 16.79 -13.45
N LYS A 144 3.25 17.94 -12.98
CA LYS A 144 3.63 18.20 -11.58
C LYS A 144 4.81 17.36 -11.04
N ARG A 145 5.46 16.49 -11.84
CA ARG A 145 6.57 15.66 -11.35
C ARG A 145 7.76 16.50 -10.88
N LYS A 146 8.18 17.49 -11.66
CA LYS A 146 9.28 18.41 -11.30
C LYS A 146 8.99 19.18 -10.01
N GLU A 147 7.75 19.62 -9.85
CA GLU A 147 7.29 20.33 -8.65
C GLU A 147 7.30 19.39 -7.43
N PHE A 148 6.84 18.14 -7.60
CA PHE A 148 6.85 17.13 -6.56
C PHE A 148 8.25 16.94 -5.98
N PHE A 149 9.27 16.73 -6.82
CA PHE A 149 10.64 16.56 -6.35
C PHE A 149 11.20 17.86 -5.74
N LYS A 150 10.99 19.01 -6.37
CA LYS A 150 11.40 20.30 -5.81
C LYS A 150 10.89 20.53 -4.39
N ASN A 151 9.69 20.04 -4.08
CA ASN A 151 9.06 20.19 -2.78
C ASN A 151 9.65 19.26 -1.70
N LEU A 152 10.41 18.22 -2.05
CA LEU A 152 11.03 17.34 -1.06
C LEU A 152 11.94 18.10 -0.09
N LYS A 153 12.62 19.14 -0.55
CA LYS A 153 13.49 19.98 0.29
C LYS A 153 12.76 20.79 1.35
N ASN A 154 11.46 20.98 1.21
CA ASN A 154 10.64 21.76 2.14
C ASN A 154 10.19 20.94 3.34
N TYR A 155 10.38 19.62 3.32
CA TYR A 155 10.04 18.76 4.44
C TYR A 155 11.23 18.56 5.37
N ASP A 156 11.02 18.75 6.67
CA ASP A 156 11.97 18.51 7.75
C ASP A 156 11.79 17.13 8.41
N LYS A 157 10.92 16.29 7.82
CA LYS A 157 10.52 14.98 8.30
C LYS A 157 11.04 13.87 7.40
N THR A 158 11.06 12.65 7.92
CA THR A 158 11.27 11.46 7.10
C THR A 158 10.18 11.34 6.04
N ILE A 159 10.56 11.10 4.80
CA ILE A 159 9.66 10.99 3.65
C ILE A 159 9.64 9.55 3.17
N VAL A 160 8.45 9.02 2.88
CA VAL A 160 8.28 7.70 2.28
C VAL A 160 7.60 7.83 0.93
N ILE A 161 8.16 7.14 -0.09
CA ILE A 161 7.68 7.15 -1.47
C ILE A 161 7.61 5.71 -1.96
N TYR A 162 6.54 5.33 -2.67
CA TYR A 162 6.48 4.11 -3.47
C TYR A 162 6.96 4.40 -4.89
N GLU A 163 7.66 3.46 -5.50
CA GLU A 163 8.08 3.63 -6.89
C GLU A 163 8.06 2.33 -7.68
N SER A 164 7.73 2.45 -8.96
CA SER A 164 7.79 1.34 -9.90
C SER A 164 9.23 1.10 -10.38
N PRO A 165 9.60 -0.15 -10.72
CA PRO A 165 10.94 -0.47 -11.21
C PRO A 165 11.30 0.33 -12.47
N TYR A 166 10.34 0.58 -13.34
CA TYR A 166 10.54 1.31 -14.61
C TYR A 166 10.92 2.79 -14.43
N ARG A 167 10.62 3.37 -13.28
CA ARG A 167 10.87 4.79 -13.01
C ARG A 167 11.94 5.02 -11.94
N LEU A 168 12.38 3.95 -11.27
CA LEU A 168 13.27 4.05 -10.11
C LEU A 168 14.56 4.82 -10.42
N LYS A 169 15.26 4.48 -11.50
CA LYS A 169 16.50 5.22 -11.90
C LYS A 169 16.25 6.72 -12.01
N LYS A 170 15.21 7.08 -12.74
CA LYS A 170 14.82 8.48 -12.93
C LYS A 170 14.51 9.15 -11.62
N THR A 171 13.73 8.49 -10.77
CA THR A 171 13.35 8.99 -9.45
C THR A 171 14.56 9.23 -8.55
N LEU A 172 15.52 8.29 -8.52
CA LEU A 172 16.75 8.45 -7.74
C LEU A 172 17.63 9.62 -8.23
N LYS A 173 17.72 9.82 -9.55
CA LYS A 173 18.42 10.98 -10.12
C LYS A 173 17.73 12.30 -9.71
N GLU A 174 16.40 12.38 -9.84
CA GLU A 174 15.64 13.57 -9.45
C GLU A 174 15.74 13.87 -7.94
N ILE A 175 15.82 12.84 -7.09
CA ILE A 175 16.07 13.02 -5.65
C ILE A 175 17.47 13.57 -5.40
N ALA A 176 18.51 13.01 -6.04
CA ALA A 176 19.90 13.47 -5.92
C ALA A 176 20.09 14.90 -6.46
N GLU A 177 19.38 15.29 -7.53
CA GLU A 177 19.36 16.67 -8.05
C GLU A 177 18.76 17.68 -7.06
N VAL A 178 17.86 17.25 -6.21
CA VAL A 178 17.27 18.12 -5.15
C VAL A 178 18.24 18.30 -4.00
N ASP A 179 18.83 17.20 -3.52
CA ASP A 179 19.85 17.20 -2.46
C ASP A 179 20.58 15.85 -2.48
N GLU A 180 21.83 15.85 -2.97
CA GLU A 180 22.67 14.64 -3.04
C GLU A 180 22.99 14.05 -1.66
N ASN A 181 22.87 14.84 -0.60
CA ASN A 181 23.16 14.49 0.78
C ASN A 181 21.94 13.92 1.53
N PHE A 182 20.77 13.80 0.91
CA PHE A 182 19.69 13.04 1.56
C PHE A 182 20.18 11.64 1.92
N ASN A 183 19.90 11.21 3.16
CA ASN A 183 20.01 9.79 3.47
C ASN A 183 18.85 9.05 2.78
N VAL A 184 19.19 7.92 2.17
CA VAL A 184 18.25 7.09 1.41
C VAL A 184 18.33 5.67 1.92
N ALA A 185 17.17 5.09 2.21
CA ALA A 185 16.99 3.66 2.34
C ALA A 185 16.01 3.18 1.26
N LEU A 186 16.46 2.27 0.41
CA LEU A 186 15.65 1.63 -0.61
C LEU A 186 15.35 0.20 -0.20
N MET A 187 14.08 -0.16 -0.22
CA MET A 187 13.60 -1.52 0.04
C MET A 187 13.05 -2.09 -1.25
N LYS A 188 13.61 -3.21 -1.67
CA LYS A 188 13.16 -4.01 -2.82
C LYS A 188 12.44 -5.23 -2.32
N GLU A 189 11.24 -5.51 -2.86
CA GLU A 189 10.56 -6.79 -2.68
C GLU A 189 10.45 -7.24 -1.21
N MET A 190 10.11 -6.31 -0.30
CA MET A 190 10.01 -6.59 1.14
C MET A 190 9.15 -7.84 1.40
N THR A 191 9.63 -8.68 2.31
CA THR A 191 9.05 -9.97 2.72
C THR A 191 9.05 -11.07 1.66
N LYS A 192 9.55 -10.80 0.43
CA LYS A 192 9.62 -11.76 -0.68
C LYS A 192 11.01 -12.40 -0.78
N ILE A 193 11.14 -13.46 -1.59
CA ILE A 193 12.39 -14.23 -1.78
C ILE A 193 13.56 -13.34 -2.25
N TYR A 194 13.27 -12.31 -3.04
CA TYR A 194 14.30 -11.39 -3.56
C TYR A 194 14.37 -10.07 -2.80
N GLU A 195 14.02 -10.09 -1.52
CA GLU A 195 14.14 -8.94 -0.63
C GLU A 195 15.57 -8.42 -0.61
N LYS A 196 15.73 -7.10 -0.78
CA LYS A 196 17.04 -6.45 -0.71
C LYS A 196 16.93 -5.01 -0.26
N PHE A 197 17.89 -4.59 0.57
CA PHE A 197 17.98 -3.22 1.08
C PHE A 197 19.26 -2.54 0.62
N TYR A 198 19.13 -1.27 0.23
CA TYR A 198 20.26 -0.40 -0.12
C TYR A 198 20.17 0.85 0.76
N ARG A 199 21.30 1.29 1.30
CA ARG A 199 21.38 2.48 2.15
C ARG A 199 22.58 3.31 1.77
N GLY A 200 22.45 4.64 1.78
CA GLY A 200 23.53 5.57 1.47
C GLY A 200 23.03 6.99 1.24
N ARG A 201 23.89 7.83 0.70
CA ARG A 201 23.52 9.16 0.24
C ARG A 201 22.83 9.09 -1.12
N ALA A 202 21.92 10.01 -1.38
CA ALA A 202 21.14 10.04 -2.62
C ALA A 202 22.03 10.06 -3.87
N GLY A 203 23.10 10.87 -3.85
CA GLY A 203 24.07 10.94 -4.94
C GLY A 203 24.75 9.60 -5.23
N ASP A 204 25.16 8.85 -4.20
CA ASP A 204 25.83 7.56 -4.35
C ASP A 204 24.85 6.47 -4.82
N ILE A 205 23.67 6.43 -4.21
CA ILE A 205 22.61 5.50 -4.62
C ILE A 205 22.21 5.73 -6.08
N ALA A 206 22.06 6.98 -6.52
CA ALA A 206 21.74 7.30 -7.91
C ALA A 206 22.82 6.78 -8.87
N LYS A 207 24.12 6.94 -8.55
CA LYS A 207 25.24 6.42 -9.35
C LYS A 207 25.22 4.89 -9.44
N ILE A 208 25.03 4.20 -8.32
CA ILE A 208 24.95 2.73 -8.29
C ILE A 208 23.82 2.24 -9.19
N PHE A 209 22.64 2.83 -9.07
CA PHE A 209 21.47 2.39 -9.84
C PHE A 209 21.53 2.79 -11.31
N ASP A 210 22.26 3.83 -11.68
CA ASP A 210 22.47 4.21 -13.08
C ASP A 210 23.20 3.12 -13.87
N GLN A 211 24.09 2.39 -13.23
CA GLN A 211 24.88 1.30 -13.83
C GLN A 211 24.12 -0.03 -13.89
N MET A 212 22.98 -0.16 -13.20
CA MET A 212 22.20 -1.39 -13.22
C MET A 212 21.40 -1.52 -14.52
N GLU A 213 21.52 -2.63 -15.23
CA GLU A 213 20.78 -2.83 -16.49
C GLU A 213 19.30 -3.17 -16.25
N ASP A 214 19.01 -4.04 -15.30
CA ASP A 214 17.67 -4.59 -15.06
C ASP A 214 17.19 -4.33 -13.63
N ILE A 215 16.19 -3.47 -13.50
CA ILE A 215 15.56 -3.14 -12.23
C ILE A 215 14.15 -3.72 -12.24
N LYS A 216 13.93 -4.73 -11.40
CA LYS A 216 12.64 -5.42 -11.23
C LYS A 216 12.14 -5.31 -9.80
N GLY A 217 10.85 -5.63 -9.60
CA GLY A 217 10.21 -5.74 -8.31
C GLY A 217 9.58 -4.44 -7.83
N GLU A 218 9.00 -4.50 -6.64
CA GLU A 218 8.34 -3.38 -5.97
C GLU A 218 9.35 -2.65 -5.08
N TRP A 219 9.28 -1.32 -5.06
CA TRP A 219 10.25 -0.50 -4.38
C TRP A 219 9.59 0.50 -3.44
N THR A 220 10.12 0.59 -2.23
CA THR A 220 9.82 1.65 -1.27
C THR A 220 11.09 2.45 -0.99
N ILE A 221 10.99 3.76 -1.04
CA ILE A 221 12.07 4.71 -0.82
C ILE A 221 11.78 5.46 0.46
N VAL A 222 12.72 5.46 1.40
CA VAL A 222 12.67 6.28 2.60
C VAL A 222 13.80 7.30 2.54
N LEU A 223 13.48 8.57 2.72
CA LEU A 223 14.41 9.71 2.61
C LEU A 223 14.38 10.50 3.91
N TRP A 224 15.56 10.98 4.35
CA TRP A 224 15.64 11.93 5.48
C TRP A 224 16.92 12.75 5.40
N ARG A 225 16.94 13.87 6.09
CA ARG A 225 18.14 14.67 6.32
C ARG A 225 18.89 14.20 7.55
N GLY A 226 20.23 14.31 7.52
CA GLY A 226 21.10 14.07 8.66
C GLY A 226 21.13 15.23 9.62
#